data_d5a1b333e30f9a1d86ec765eae6035fc
#
_entry.id   d5a1b333e30f9a1d86ec765eae6035fc
#
_cell.length_a   1.000
_cell.length_b   1.000
_cell.length_c   1.000
_cell.angle_alpha   90.00
_cell.angle_beta   90.00
_cell.angle_gamma   90.00
#
_symmetry.space_group_name_H-M   'P 1'
#
loop_
_entity.id
_entity.type
_entity.pdbx_description
1 polymer ?
#
loop_
_entity_poly.entity_id
_entity_poly.type
_entity_poly.pdbx_seq_one_letter_code
_entity_poly.pdbx_strand_id
1 'polypeptide(L)'
;MIKTDKIRKPQPVLFYIIDYLWSGFTGLSVAVMGVALWAWGSAIFGEFMLPAPADVFQKALELLDHFQQNEIGISLWRSVVGITIALVAGLATGLIAGSFKTAMALLKPVITILLAMPPIIWVVMALFWFGFGNPSVLFTIIVLVAPLTFASAAMGMASVNKQHEELFDAYKLGLWKKIRYLYVPHLTGYVISSIGVAVAMGVKVV
;
A
#
# COMPACT_ATOMS: atom_id res chain seq x y z
N MET A 1 27.71 31.60 2.77
CA MET A 1 28.56 30.50 2.29
C MET A 1 27.84 29.83 1.11
N ILE A 2 28.19 30.22 -0.12
CA ILE A 2 27.53 29.85 -1.35
C ILE A 2 28.02 28.43 -1.69
N LYS A 3 27.14 27.42 -1.66
CA LYS A 3 27.44 26.07 -2.18
C LYS A 3 27.61 26.20 -3.68
N THR A 4 28.85 26.12 -4.16
CA THR A 4 29.17 25.98 -5.59
C THR A 4 28.55 24.70 -6.10
N ASP A 5 27.58 24.86 -7.00
CA ASP A 5 26.94 23.80 -7.75
C ASP A 5 28.04 23.02 -8.52
N LYS A 6 28.33 21.80 -8.07
CA LYS A 6 29.26 20.93 -8.79
C LYS A 6 28.57 20.52 -10.08
N ILE A 7 28.89 21.22 -11.16
CA ILE A 7 28.56 20.79 -12.53
C ILE A 7 29.14 19.38 -12.69
N ARG A 8 28.29 18.36 -12.62
CA ARG A 8 28.69 16.97 -12.92
C ARG A 8 29.13 16.93 -14.36
N LYS A 9 30.45 16.73 -14.58
CA LYS A 9 30.97 16.45 -15.91
C LYS A 9 30.20 15.24 -16.47
N PRO A 10 29.75 15.28 -17.74
CA PRO A 10 29.11 14.12 -18.35
C PRO A 10 30.08 12.95 -18.30
N GLN A 11 29.73 11.93 -17.54
CA GLN A 11 30.53 10.71 -17.46
C GLN A 11 30.39 9.96 -18.79
N PRO A 12 31.43 9.33 -19.31
CA PRO A 12 31.33 8.51 -20.51
C PRO A 12 30.29 7.41 -20.28
N VAL A 13 29.52 7.13 -21.33
CA VAL A 13 28.38 6.17 -21.29
C VAL A 13 28.77 4.82 -20.67
N LEU A 14 30.03 4.42 -20.84
CA LEU A 14 30.58 3.20 -20.27
C LEU A 14 30.52 3.18 -18.72
N PHE A 15 30.83 4.30 -18.05
CA PHE A 15 30.73 4.39 -16.59
C PHE A 15 29.28 4.34 -16.10
N TYR A 16 28.34 4.90 -16.86
CA TYR A 16 26.93 4.82 -16.55
C TYR A 16 26.42 3.38 -16.63
N ILE A 17 26.85 2.63 -17.64
CA ILE A 17 26.51 1.21 -17.80
C ILE A 17 27.13 0.38 -16.65
N ILE A 18 28.38 0.65 -16.29
CA ILE A 18 29.04 -0.04 -15.19
C ILE A 18 28.34 0.25 -13.84
N ASP A 19 27.99 1.49 -13.56
CA ASP A 19 27.25 1.87 -12.33
C ASP A 19 25.87 1.24 -12.27
N TYR A 20 25.16 1.17 -13.41
CA TYR A 20 23.86 0.53 -13.51
C TYR A 20 23.95 -0.99 -13.26
N LEU A 21 24.92 -1.66 -13.90
CA LEU A 21 25.17 -3.08 -13.69
C LEU A 21 25.63 -3.39 -12.26
N TRP A 22 26.48 -2.53 -11.68
CA TRP A 22 26.94 -2.66 -10.30
C TRP A 22 25.82 -2.50 -9.30
N SER A 23 24.92 -1.54 -9.52
CA SER A 23 23.71 -1.36 -8.72
C SER A 23 22.77 -2.58 -8.78
N GLY A 24 22.58 -3.17 -9.97
CA GLY A 24 21.83 -4.41 -10.15
C GLY A 24 22.49 -5.62 -9.47
N PHE A 25 23.82 -5.71 -9.56
CA PHE A 25 24.58 -6.78 -8.92
C PHE A 25 24.51 -6.73 -7.39
N THR A 26 24.55 -5.56 -6.79
CA THR A 26 24.38 -5.41 -5.35
C THR A 26 23.00 -5.86 -4.88
N GLY A 27 21.93 -5.52 -5.60
CA GLY A 27 20.58 -6.00 -5.32
C GLY A 27 20.45 -7.53 -5.40
N LEU A 28 21.02 -8.11 -6.45
CA LEU A 28 21.07 -9.57 -6.63
C LEU A 28 21.85 -10.25 -5.49
N SER A 29 23.00 -9.69 -5.10
CA SER A 29 23.83 -10.23 -4.02
C SER A 29 23.09 -10.24 -2.67
N VAL A 30 22.35 -9.17 -2.36
CA VAL A 30 21.53 -9.12 -1.16
C VAL A 30 20.41 -10.16 -1.20
N ALA A 31 19.76 -10.33 -2.36
CA ALA A 31 18.71 -11.34 -2.52
C ALA A 31 19.27 -12.77 -2.35
N VAL A 32 20.39 -13.07 -3.00
CA VAL A 32 21.06 -14.38 -2.90
C VAL A 32 21.52 -14.65 -1.46
N MET A 33 22.09 -13.64 -0.79
CA MET A 33 22.48 -13.74 0.60
C MET A 33 21.28 -14.00 1.51
N GLY A 34 20.15 -13.33 1.26
CA GLY A 34 18.90 -13.57 1.98
C GLY A 34 18.39 -15.01 1.84
N VAL A 35 18.42 -15.55 0.61
CA VAL A 35 18.03 -16.95 0.36
C VAL A 35 19.03 -17.93 1.00
N ALA A 36 20.33 -17.62 0.97
CA ALA A 36 21.35 -18.46 1.61
C ALA A 36 21.19 -18.48 3.14
N LEU A 37 20.93 -17.34 3.77
CA LEU A 37 20.64 -17.25 5.21
C LEU A 37 19.35 -17.99 5.57
N TRP A 38 18.32 -17.91 4.72
CA TRP A 38 17.10 -18.69 4.91
C TRP A 38 17.37 -20.21 4.82
N ALA A 39 18.09 -20.66 3.79
CA ALA A 39 18.47 -22.07 3.65
C ALA A 39 19.29 -22.56 4.85
N TRP A 40 20.22 -21.74 5.32
CA TRP A 40 21.03 -22.06 6.52
C TRP A 40 20.17 -22.14 7.78
N GLY A 41 19.23 -21.19 7.95
CA GLY A 41 18.25 -21.20 9.03
C GLY A 41 17.37 -22.46 9.00
N SER A 42 16.88 -22.87 7.82
CA SER A 42 16.11 -24.09 7.62
C SER A 42 16.89 -25.34 8.05
N ALA A 43 18.19 -25.41 7.75
CA ALA A 43 19.05 -26.51 8.17
C ALA A 43 19.26 -26.59 9.70
N ILE A 44 19.22 -25.45 10.40
CA ILE A 44 19.37 -25.39 11.87
C ILE A 44 18.05 -25.67 12.60
N PHE A 45 16.96 -25.01 12.19
CA PHE A 45 15.67 -25.08 12.91
C PHE A 45 14.81 -26.26 12.48
N GLY A 46 15.17 -26.93 11.39
CA GLY A 46 14.42 -28.05 10.79
C GLY A 46 13.25 -27.58 9.92
N GLU A 47 12.88 -28.42 8.97
CA GLU A 47 11.85 -28.14 7.95
C GLU A 47 10.46 -27.84 8.52
N PHE A 48 10.17 -28.37 9.73
CA PHE A 48 8.87 -28.15 10.38
C PHE A 48 8.70 -26.70 10.87
N MET A 49 9.76 -26.06 11.37
CA MET A 49 9.72 -24.67 11.84
C MET A 49 10.00 -23.66 10.71
N LEU A 50 10.92 -24.02 9.83
CA LEU A 50 11.34 -23.15 8.71
C LEU A 50 11.56 -24.02 7.47
N PRO A 51 10.57 -24.14 6.57
CA PRO A 51 10.71 -24.90 5.32
C PRO A 51 11.88 -24.41 4.46
N ALA A 52 12.53 -25.31 3.74
CA ALA A 52 13.62 -24.94 2.86
C ALA A 52 13.13 -24.05 1.69
N PRO A 53 13.94 -23.09 1.22
CA PRO A 53 13.55 -22.24 0.09
C PRO A 53 13.13 -23.02 -1.16
N ALA A 54 13.80 -24.16 -1.42
CA ALA A 54 13.51 -25.04 -2.56
C ALA A 54 12.09 -25.64 -2.46
N ASP A 55 11.70 -26.13 -1.28
CA ASP A 55 10.40 -26.76 -1.06
C ASP A 55 9.27 -25.74 -1.16
N VAL A 56 9.49 -24.53 -0.62
CA VAL A 56 8.53 -23.42 -0.74
C VAL A 56 8.34 -23.02 -2.21
N PHE A 57 9.44 -22.96 -2.98
CA PHE A 57 9.36 -22.62 -4.40
C PHE A 57 8.66 -23.71 -5.22
N GLN A 58 8.98 -24.97 -4.96
CA GLN A 58 8.32 -26.11 -5.60
C GLN A 58 6.82 -26.12 -5.27
N LYS A 59 6.46 -25.90 -3.99
CA LYS A 59 5.06 -25.85 -3.57
C LYS A 59 4.30 -24.68 -4.20
N ALA A 60 4.97 -23.54 -4.37
CA ALA A 60 4.39 -22.40 -5.07
C ALA A 60 4.12 -22.72 -6.55
N LEU A 61 5.00 -23.45 -7.24
CA LEU A 61 4.78 -23.88 -8.62
C LEU A 61 3.61 -24.89 -8.72
N GLU A 62 3.55 -25.87 -7.83
CA GLU A 62 2.42 -26.82 -7.77
C GLU A 62 1.08 -26.12 -7.56
N LEU A 63 1.03 -25.10 -6.68
CA LEU A 63 -0.17 -24.30 -6.45
C LEU A 63 -0.59 -23.52 -7.70
N LEU A 64 0.35 -23.03 -8.50
CA LEU A 64 0.06 -22.34 -9.76
C LEU A 64 -0.45 -23.30 -10.84
N ASP A 65 0.08 -24.52 -10.88
CA ASP A 65 -0.29 -25.54 -11.87
C ASP A 65 -1.74 -26.03 -11.62
N HIS A 66 -2.15 -26.09 -10.35
CA HIS A 66 -3.50 -26.48 -9.94
C HIS A 66 -4.41 -25.30 -9.56
N PHE A 67 -4.21 -24.13 -10.19
CA PHE A 67 -4.90 -22.88 -9.84
C PHE A 67 -6.42 -22.98 -9.74
N GLN A 68 -7.05 -23.78 -10.61
CA GLN A 68 -8.51 -23.97 -10.61
C GLN A 68 -9.02 -24.92 -9.51
N GLN A 69 -8.17 -25.78 -8.98
CA GLN A 69 -8.51 -26.75 -7.93
C GLN A 69 -8.23 -26.23 -6.53
N ASN A 70 -7.39 -25.20 -6.43
CA ASN A 70 -7.01 -24.57 -5.18
C ASN A 70 -7.91 -23.34 -4.91
N GLU A 71 -8.08 -22.99 -3.64
CA GLU A 71 -8.86 -21.82 -3.20
C GLU A 71 -8.22 -20.46 -3.56
N ILE A 72 -7.18 -20.45 -4.41
CA ILE A 72 -6.46 -19.23 -4.83
C ILE A 72 -7.40 -18.26 -5.55
N GLY A 73 -8.27 -18.76 -6.43
CA GLY A 73 -9.26 -17.94 -7.13
C GLY A 73 -10.23 -17.24 -6.17
N ILE A 74 -10.67 -17.97 -5.13
CA ILE A 74 -11.56 -17.43 -4.09
C ILE A 74 -10.82 -16.38 -3.26
N SER A 75 -9.56 -16.63 -2.88
CA SER A 75 -8.73 -15.69 -2.13
C SER A 75 -8.43 -14.43 -2.93
N LEU A 76 -8.13 -14.55 -4.22
CA LEU A 76 -7.96 -13.39 -5.11
C LEU A 76 -9.25 -12.56 -5.23
N TRP A 77 -10.39 -13.22 -5.41
CA TRP A 77 -11.67 -12.54 -5.45
C TRP A 77 -11.96 -11.76 -4.17
N ARG A 78 -11.78 -12.40 -3.01
CA ARG A 78 -11.93 -11.77 -1.68
C ARG A 78 -11.02 -10.55 -1.54
N SER A 79 -9.74 -10.70 -1.94
CA SER A 79 -8.75 -9.61 -1.90
C SER A 79 -9.20 -8.44 -2.78
N VAL A 80 -9.54 -8.69 -4.03
CA VAL A 80 -9.92 -7.63 -4.98
C VAL A 80 -11.17 -6.89 -4.51
N VAL A 81 -12.22 -7.63 -4.10
CA VAL A 81 -13.47 -7.02 -3.63
C VAL A 81 -13.24 -6.24 -2.33
N GLY A 82 -12.59 -6.85 -1.33
CA GLY A 82 -12.32 -6.21 -0.04
C GLY A 82 -11.46 -4.97 -0.17
N ILE A 83 -10.38 -5.03 -0.95
CA ILE A 83 -9.49 -3.89 -1.21
C ILE A 83 -10.24 -2.78 -1.96
N THR A 84 -11.05 -3.12 -2.96
CA THR A 84 -11.81 -2.12 -3.72
C THR A 84 -12.81 -1.39 -2.84
N ILE A 85 -13.57 -2.11 -2.02
CA ILE A 85 -14.51 -1.51 -1.07
C ILE A 85 -13.76 -0.61 -0.07
N ALA A 86 -12.67 -1.10 0.50
CA ALA A 86 -11.87 -0.36 1.45
C ALA A 86 -11.25 0.91 0.85
N LEU A 87 -10.73 0.84 -0.38
CA LEU A 87 -10.19 1.98 -1.12
C LEU A 87 -11.27 3.02 -1.36
N VAL A 88 -12.42 2.63 -1.91
CA VAL A 88 -13.51 3.56 -2.21
C VAL A 88 -14.02 4.22 -0.94
N ALA A 89 -14.29 3.44 0.11
CA ALA A 89 -14.77 3.96 1.38
C ALA A 89 -13.75 4.88 2.07
N GLY A 90 -12.49 4.45 2.15
CA GLY A 90 -11.42 5.21 2.78
C GLY A 90 -11.08 6.49 2.02
N LEU A 91 -10.94 6.42 0.68
CA LEU A 91 -10.68 7.60 -0.14
C LEU A 91 -11.84 8.60 -0.06
N ALA A 92 -13.09 8.16 -0.22
CA ALA A 92 -14.25 9.04 -0.17
C ALA A 92 -14.38 9.75 1.18
N THR A 93 -14.32 8.99 2.28
CA THR A 93 -14.41 9.56 3.63
C THR A 93 -13.19 10.41 3.98
N GLY A 94 -11.98 10.03 3.53
CA GLY A 94 -10.75 10.79 3.72
C GLY A 94 -10.74 12.12 2.97
N LEU A 95 -11.19 12.15 1.72
CA LEU A 95 -11.32 13.39 0.93
C LEU A 95 -12.34 14.34 1.58
N ILE A 96 -13.48 13.83 2.04
CA ILE A 96 -14.49 14.62 2.76
C ILE A 96 -13.90 15.18 4.06
N ALA A 97 -13.24 14.34 4.85
CA ALA A 97 -12.63 14.78 6.10
C ALA A 97 -11.50 15.80 5.88
N GLY A 98 -10.68 15.61 4.84
CA GLY A 98 -9.63 16.58 4.49
C GLY A 98 -10.17 17.93 4.01
N SER A 99 -11.38 17.94 3.41
CA SER A 99 -12.04 19.16 2.94
C SER A 99 -12.76 19.94 4.05
N PHE A 100 -13.28 19.25 5.08
CA PHE A 100 -14.12 19.86 6.11
C PHE A 100 -13.57 19.65 7.51
N LYS A 101 -13.26 20.74 8.24
CA LYS A 101 -12.73 20.67 9.61
C LYS A 101 -13.62 19.87 10.55
N THR A 102 -14.96 20.01 10.43
CA THR A 102 -15.93 19.29 11.25
C THR A 102 -15.90 17.79 10.98
N ALA A 103 -15.85 17.38 9.71
CA ALA A 103 -15.73 15.97 9.32
C ALA A 103 -14.43 15.35 9.83
N MET A 104 -13.32 16.08 9.72
CA MET A 104 -12.03 15.66 10.27
C MET A 104 -12.09 15.50 11.80
N ALA A 105 -12.70 16.44 12.52
CA ALA A 105 -12.82 16.38 13.98
C ALA A 105 -13.63 15.16 14.45
N LEU A 106 -14.65 14.76 13.70
CA LEU A 106 -15.50 13.59 14.00
C LEU A 106 -14.82 12.27 13.62
N LEU A 107 -14.19 12.19 12.45
CA LEU A 107 -13.67 10.94 11.92
C LEU A 107 -12.26 10.60 12.43
N LYS A 108 -11.43 11.61 12.69
CA LYS A 108 -10.04 11.40 13.14
C LYS A 108 -9.91 10.52 14.38
N PRO A 109 -10.70 10.71 15.48
CA PRO A 109 -10.59 9.83 16.65
C PRO A 109 -10.91 8.38 16.33
N VAL A 110 -11.96 8.13 15.53
CA VAL A 110 -12.37 6.77 15.12
C VAL A 110 -11.24 6.10 14.33
N ILE A 111 -10.72 6.77 13.31
CA ILE A 111 -9.63 6.27 12.48
C ILE A 111 -8.36 6.02 13.32
N THR A 112 -8.07 6.90 14.27
CA THR A 112 -6.91 6.73 15.16
C THR A 112 -7.04 5.48 16.02
N ILE A 113 -8.22 5.18 16.55
CA ILE A 113 -8.49 3.96 17.31
C ILE A 113 -8.30 2.72 16.41
N LEU A 114 -8.88 2.75 15.20
CA LEU A 114 -8.76 1.65 14.24
C LEU A 114 -7.31 1.33 13.89
N LEU A 115 -6.48 2.37 13.70
CA LEU A 115 -5.06 2.23 13.38
C LEU A 115 -4.19 1.83 14.59
N ALA A 116 -4.61 2.18 15.80
CA ALA A 116 -3.88 1.84 17.03
C ALA A 116 -4.05 0.37 17.44
N MET A 117 -5.14 -0.28 17.01
CA MET A 117 -5.39 -1.67 17.37
C MET A 117 -4.55 -2.63 16.54
N PRO A 118 -3.90 -3.64 17.15
CA PRO A 118 -3.19 -4.68 16.43
C PRO A 118 -4.11 -5.43 15.43
N PRO A 119 -3.66 -5.70 14.20
CA PRO A 119 -4.47 -6.36 13.17
C PRO A 119 -5.13 -7.67 13.61
N ILE A 120 -4.45 -8.45 14.44
CA ILE A 120 -4.97 -9.73 14.93
C ILE A 120 -6.28 -9.60 15.71
N ILE A 121 -6.49 -8.49 16.41
CA ILE A 121 -7.73 -8.25 17.15
C ILE A 121 -8.91 -8.20 16.20
N TRP A 122 -8.74 -7.51 15.05
CA TRP A 122 -9.79 -7.41 14.04
C TRP A 122 -10.09 -8.75 13.38
N VAL A 123 -9.07 -9.59 13.15
CA VAL A 123 -9.26 -10.96 12.64
C VAL A 123 -10.10 -11.79 13.60
N VAL A 124 -9.73 -11.77 14.90
CA VAL A 124 -10.46 -12.54 15.93
C VAL A 124 -11.89 -12.05 16.08
N MET A 125 -12.11 -10.74 16.10
CA MET A 125 -13.45 -10.16 16.17
C MET A 125 -14.30 -10.51 14.95
N ALA A 126 -13.70 -10.47 13.75
CA ALA A 126 -14.38 -10.86 12.53
C ALA A 126 -14.84 -12.32 12.57
N LEU A 127 -13.97 -13.22 13.02
CA LEU A 127 -14.30 -14.64 13.19
C LEU A 127 -15.39 -14.86 14.25
N PHE A 128 -15.38 -14.07 15.32
CA PHE A 128 -16.38 -14.15 16.37
C PHE A 128 -17.76 -13.66 15.89
N TRP A 129 -17.83 -12.59 15.10
CA TRP A 129 -19.09 -12.02 14.63
C TRP A 129 -19.67 -12.72 13.41
N PHE A 130 -18.82 -13.11 12.47
CA PHE A 130 -19.23 -13.62 11.16
C PHE A 130 -18.91 -15.10 10.94
N GLY A 131 -18.14 -15.71 11.85
CA GLY A 131 -17.65 -17.08 11.69
C GLY A 131 -16.62 -17.21 10.57
N PHE A 132 -16.34 -18.46 10.17
CA PHE A 132 -15.44 -18.74 9.06
C PHE A 132 -16.13 -18.46 7.71
N GLY A 133 -15.47 -17.76 6.81
CA GLY A 133 -15.99 -17.53 5.46
C GLY A 133 -15.70 -16.16 4.88
N ASN A 134 -16.37 -15.84 3.78
CA ASN A 134 -16.19 -14.60 3.03
C ASN A 134 -16.45 -13.33 3.87
N PRO A 135 -17.50 -13.25 4.72
CA PRO A 135 -17.80 -12.03 5.45
C PRO A 135 -16.69 -11.62 6.41
N SER A 136 -16.08 -12.59 7.13
CA SER A 136 -15.01 -12.30 8.08
C SER A 136 -13.75 -11.79 7.39
N VAL A 137 -13.38 -12.37 6.26
CA VAL A 137 -12.23 -11.93 5.46
C VAL A 137 -12.46 -10.52 4.90
N LEU A 138 -13.62 -10.28 4.27
CA LEU A 138 -13.97 -8.97 3.72
C LEU A 138 -14.01 -7.88 4.81
N PHE A 139 -14.64 -8.17 5.95
CA PHE A 139 -14.66 -7.24 7.08
C PHE A 139 -13.26 -6.89 7.55
N THR A 140 -12.38 -7.89 7.72
CA THR A 140 -11.01 -7.69 8.17
C THR A 140 -10.22 -6.83 7.20
N ILE A 141 -10.31 -7.09 5.88
CA ILE A 141 -9.65 -6.27 4.87
C ILE A 141 -10.15 -4.82 4.96
N ILE A 142 -11.48 -4.61 5.03
CA ILE A 142 -12.07 -3.27 5.06
C ILE A 142 -11.60 -2.50 6.30
N VAL A 143 -11.66 -3.10 7.48
CA VAL A 143 -11.29 -2.44 8.73
C VAL A 143 -9.79 -2.10 8.79
N LEU A 144 -8.94 -2.91 8.20
CA LEU A 144 -7.49 -2.66 8.19
C LEU A 144 -7.06 -1.68 7.08
N VAL A 145 -7.67 -1.75 5.92
CA VAL A 145 -7.24 -0.98 4.75
C VAL A 145 -7.93 0.39 4.67
N ALA A 146 -9.23 0.48 4.99
CA ALA A 146 -9.95 1.75 4.88
C ALA A 146 -9.38 2.88 5.75
N PRO A 147 -8.93 2.66 7.00
CA PRO A 147 -8.29 3.71 7.79
C PRO A 147 -6.98 4.22 7.19
N LEU A 148 -6.19 3.34 6.57
CA LEU A 148 -4.92 3.72 5.91
C LEU A 148 -5.18 4.60 4.69
N THR A 149 -6.14 4.20 3.86
CA THR A 149 -6.53 4.96 2.66
C THR A 149 -7.22 6.28 3.02
N PHE A 150 -8.03 6.30 4.10
CA PHE A 150 -8.57 7.52 4.69
C PHE A 150 -7.46 8.49 5.08
N ALA A 151 -6.46 8.02 5.84
CA ALA A 151 -5.37 8.88 6.31
C ALA A 151 -4.60 9.49 5.13
N SER A 152 -4.31 8.71 4.10
CA SER A 152 -3.63 9.17 2.88
C SER A 152 -4.44 10.24 2.14
N ALA A 153 -5.74 10.00 1.93
CA ALA A 153 -6.63 10.94 1.25
C ALA A 153 -6.84 12.23 2.05
N ALA A 154 -7.03 12.12 3.36
CA ALA A 154 -7.21 13.27 4.25
C ALA A 154 -5.95 14.14 4.30
N MET A 155 -4.77 13.52 4.38
CA MET A 155 -3.48 14.24 4.30
C MET A 155 -3.30 14.91 2.94
N GLY A 156 -3.62 14.23 1.85
CA GLY A 156 -3.58 14.77 0.51
C GLY A 156 -4.43 16.03 0.38
N MET A 157 -5.68 15.99 0.82
CA MET A 157 -6.55 17.18 0.81
C MET A 157 -6.04 18.31 1.72
N ALA A 158 -5.59 17.97 2.93
CA ALA A 158 -5.08 18.97 3.87
C ALA A 158 -3.77 19.65 3.41
N SER A 159 -3.02 19.00 2.52
CA SER A 159 -1.75 19.53 1.97
C SER A 159 -1.92 20.40 0.72
N VAL A 160 -3.14 20.59 0.24
CA VAL A 160 -3.41 21.49 -0.90
C VAL A 160 -3.00 22.93 -0.54
N ASN A 161 -2.22 23.56 -1.43
CA ASN A 161 -1.72 24.90 -1.19
C ASN A 161 -2.85 25.93 -1.36
N LYS A 162 -3.13 26.64 -0.25
CA LYS A 162 -4.17 27.69 -0.22
C LYS A 162 -3.93 28.81 -1.24
N GLN A 163 -2.68 29.16 -1.52
CA GLN A 163 -2.37 30.19 -2.52
C GLN A 163 -2.85 29.77 -3.91
N HIS A 164 -2.78 28.50 -4.26
CA HIS A 164 -3.35 28.00 -5.51
C HIS A 164 -4.88 28.04 -5.48
N GLU A 165 -5.52 27.72 -4.35
CA GLU A 165 -6.98 27.83 -4.22
C GLU A 165 -7.45 29.28 -4.42
N GLU A 166 -6.79 30.23 -3.75
CA GLU A 166 -7.06 31.66 -3.86
C GLU A 166 -6.87 32.18 -5.30
N LEU A 167 -5.84 31.67 -6.02
CA LEU A 167 -5.62 31.99 -7.42
C LEU A 167 -6.81 31.55 -8.29
N PHE A 168 -7.30 30.33 -8.12
CA PHE A 168 -8.46 29.82 -8.86
C PHE A 168 -9.73 30.63 -8.54
N ASP A 169 -9.88 31.08 -7.28
CA ASP A 169 -11.00 31.92 -6.86
C ASP A 169 -10.91 33.34 -7.42
N ALA A 170 -9.71 33.94 -7.47
CA ALA A 170 -9.45 35.24 -8.06
C ALA A 170 -9.80 35.27 -9.56
N TYR A 171 -9.48 34.20 -10.30
CA TYR A 171 -9.86 34.05 -11.71
C TYR A 171 -11.31 33.58 -11.91
N LYS A 172 -12.12 33.46 -10.84
CA LYS A 172 -13.51 32.96 -10.85
C LYS A 172 -13.70 31.66 -11.62
N LEU A 173 -12.73 30.75 -11.49
CA LEU A 173 -12.78 29.46 -12.16
C LEU A 173 -13.79 28.56 -11.42
N GLY A 174 -14.73 27.98 -12.17
CA GLY A 174 -15.76 27.10 -11.62
C GLY A 174 -15.17 25.87 -10.91
N LEU A 175 -15.94 25.27 -9.99
CA LEU A 175 -15.54 24.12 -9.20
C LEU A 175 -14.99 22.95 -10.02
N TRP A 176 -15.55 22.68 -11.18
CA TRP A 176 -15.07 21.62 -12.08
C TRP A 176 -13.63 21.82 -12.56
N LYS A 177 -13.28 23.08 -12.88
CA LYS A 177 -11.89 23.42 -13.27
C LYS A 177 -10.94 23.28 -12.07
N LYS A 178 -11.38 23.70 -10.87
CA LYS A 178 -10.63 23.57 -9.62
C LYS A 178 -10.36 22.09 -9.31
N ILE A 179 -11.37 21.23 -9.42
CA ILE A 179 -11.20 19.78 -9.25
C ILE A 179 -10.20 19.22 -10.26
N ARG A 180 -10.40 19.48 -11.56
CA ARG A 180 -9.60 18.87 -12.62
C ARG A 180 -8.14 19.33 -12.66
N TYR A 181 -7.88 20.62 -12.39
CA TYR A 181 -6.55 21.21 -12.58
C TYR A 181 -5.78 21.45 -11.28
N LEU A 182 -6.44 21.45 -10.13
CA LEU A 182 -5.79 21.61 -8.83
C LEU A 182 -5.84 20.33 -8.00
N TYR A 183 -7.05 19.83 -7.68
CA TYR A 183 -7.19 18.70 -6.75
C TYR A 183 -6.74 17.37 -7.36
N VAL A 184 -7.20 17.02 -8.56
CA VAL A 184 -6.85 15.73 -9.18
C VAL A 184 -5.35 15.57 -9.37
N PRO A 185 -4.59 16.51 -9.97
CA PRO A 185 -3.14 16.35 -10.12
C PRO A 185 -2.41 16.26 -8.76
N HIS A 186 -2.84 17.07 -7.79
CA HIS A 186 -2.25 17.09 -6.46
C HIS A 186 -2.48 15.77 -5.71
N LEU A 187 -3.69 15.22 -5.77
CA LEU A 187 -4.09 14.01 -5.05
C LEU A 187 -3.58 12.72 -5.70
N THR A 188 -3.20 12.75 -6.98
CA THR A 188 -2.78 11.55 -7.71
C THR A 188 -1.67 10.78 -6.99
N GLY A 189 -0.65 11.48 -6.47
CA GLY A 189 0.44 10.85 -5.71
C GLY A 189 -0.04 10.14 -4.45
N TYR A 190 -0.95 10.76 -3.70
CA TYR A 190 -1.54 10.18 -2.49
C TYR A 190 -2.43 8.97 -2.79
N VAL A 191 -3.21 9.05 -3.87
CA VAL A 191 -4.08 7.95 -4.33
C VAL A 191 -3.24 6.76 -4.78
N ILE A 192 -2.22 6.97 -5.61
CA ILE A 192 -1.33 5.88 -6.07
C ILE A 192 -0.62 5.23 -4.88
N SER A 193 -0.09 6.03 -3.95
CA SER A 193 0.54 5.52 -2.73
C SER A 193 -0.45 4.70 -1.89
N SER A 194 -1.69 5.18 -1.72
CA SER A 194 -2.71 4.46 -0.96
C SER A 194 -3.13 3.15 -1.60
N ILE A 195 -3.18 3.06 -2.93
CA ILE A 195 -3.44 1.81 -3.65
C ILE A 195 -2.33 0.80 -3.36
N GLY A 196 -1.05 1.21 -3.42
CA GLY A 196 0.07 0.33 -3.09
C GLY A 196 -0.02 -0.24 -1.67
N VAL A 197 -0.31 0.61 -0.68
CA VAL A 197 -0.48 0.19 0.70
C VAL A 197 -1.70 -0.73 0.87
N ALA A 198 -2.82 -0.40 0.22
CA ALA A 198 -4.04 -1.18 0.27
C ALA A 198 -3.86 -2.60 -0.28
N VAL A 199 -3.18 -2.73 -1.42
CA VAL A 199 -2.86 -4.04 -2.02
C VAL A 199 -1.93 -4.83 -1.11
N ALA A 200 -0.85 -4.20 -0.62
CA ALA A 200 0.12 -4.85 0.24
C ALA A 200 -0.49 -5.37 1.55
N MET A 201 -1.40 -4.60 2.17
CA MET A 201 -2.08 -5.00 3.41
C MET A 201 -3.24 -5.96 3.14
N GLY A 202 -4.03 -5.72 2.10
CA GLY A 202 -5.20 -6.54 1.79
C GLY A 202 -4.84 -7.98 1.39
N VAL A 203 -3.76 -8.18 0.64
CA VAL A 203 -3.28 -9.52 0.25
C VAL A 203 -2.71 -10.30 1.44
N LYS A 204 -2.13 -9.62 2.44
CA LYS A 204 -1.60 -10.28 3.65
C LYS A 204 -2.67 -10.87 4.57
N VAL A 205 -3.90 -10.39 4.46
CA VAL A 205 -5.01 -10.75 5.37
C VAL A 205 -5.81 -11.93 4.87
N VAL A 206 -5.76 -12.22 3.58
CA VAL A 206 -6.44 -13.35 2.93
C VAL A 206 -5.62 -14.61 3.01
#